data_70fc3d628c6fd052b8933dc981f5a788
#
_entry.id   70fc3d628c6fd052b8933dc981f5a788
#
_cell.length_a   1.000
_cell.length_b   1.000
_cell.length_c   1.000
_cell.angle_alpha   90.00
_cell.angle_beta   90.00
_cell.angle_gamma   90.00
#
_symmetry.space_group_name_H-M   'P 1'
#
loop_
_entity.id
_entity.type
_entity.pdbx_description
1 polymer ?
#
loop_
_entity_poly.entity_id
_entity_poly.type
_entity_poly.pdbx_seq_one_letter_code
_entity_poly.pdbx_strand_id
1 'polypeptide(L)'
;MKVLLGGIPLGCDNIGDEAIIACAVKMLKESLPGVEITVATADPGTAGRLGVGTVHAFGFAGTPFGGFAEAVRRHDAYVWCGATGLSDYPDVGLDLLEAAQGADVPTYVWGVGMDDELNPVFFRAHGNRRLLLSCLGLVGWYERRLRARLARRVSKILPRCKGVWLRDPESAAMLAQTGFAGAKVAADSAILMGVEKWKSGEVEKWKSGEKWNSQLGLCISTQRQVADLEGLKAMIAAVRASGARVVGIPMNPKTDRVLMESLGVECIAGDTPEAVCEAAAQCSVVLSSRLHLLILAANVGTPILGIARGSKLANWLANFGRTVEGGVYDCDWGKVAEHVLAALRDRGDWDAVRDAAYARLNERFEKAREEFVESLELEAGHAG
;
A
#
# COMPACT_ATOMS: atom_id res chain seq x y z
N MET A 1 -13.48 24.10 3.86
CA MET A 1 -13.29 22.90 4.70
C MET A 1 -11.80 22.57 4.81
N LYS A 2 -11.32 22.23 6.01
CA LYS A 2 -9.92 21.85 6.29
C LYS A 2 -9.86 20.38 6.68
N VAL A 3 -9.09 19.59 5.94
CA VAL A 3 -8.96 18.15 6.14
C VAL A 3 -7.53 17.79 6.51
N LEU A 4 -7.35 17.04 7.60
CA LEU A 4 -6.07 16.48 7.99
C LEU A 4 -6.01 14.99 7.57
N LEU A 5 -5.07 14.64 6.70
CA LEU A 5 -4.77 13.26 6.33
C LEU A 5 -3.61 12.72 7.17
N GLY A 6 -3.70 11.48 7.62
CA GLY A 6 -2.65 10.86 8.41
C GLY A 6 -2.81 9.35 8.57
N GLY A 7 -2.07 8.78 9.53
CA GLY A 7 -2.12 7.36 9.84
C GLY A 7 -1.34 6.45 8.87
N ILE A 8 -0.63 7.05 7.92
CA ILE A 8 0.27 6.40 6.97
C ILE A 8 1.69 6.94 7.17
N PRO A 9 2.74 6.12 7.07
CA PRO A 9 4.12 6.57 7.31
C PRO A 9 4.70 7.38 6.14
N LEU A 10 4.06 8.53 5.81
CA LEU A 10 4.52 9.43 4.77
C LEU A 10 5.87 10.06 5.14
N GLY A 11 6.80 10.14 4.19
CA GLY A 11 8.16 10.64 4.40
C GLY A 11 9.09 9.61 5.07
N CYS A 12 8.72 8.33 5.10
CA CYS A 12 9.52 7.22 5.60
C CYS A 12 10.09 6.35 4.44
N ASP A 13 10.38 6.96 3.32
CA ASP A 13 10.98 6.33 2.13
C ASP A 13 10.16 5.17 1.53
N ASN A 14 8.84 5.14 1.74
CA ASN A 14 7.96 4.16 1.12
C ASN A 14 7.16 4.80 -0.02
N ILE A 15 7.60 4.59 -1.25
CA ILE A 15 6.99 5.19 -2.45
C ILE A 15 5.51 4.79 -2.61
N GLY A 16 5.12 3.60 -2.13
CA GLY A 16 3.72 3.18 -2.13
C GLY A 16 2.82 4.06 -1.25
N ASP A 17 3.30 4.43 -0.07
CA ASP A 17 2.57 5.31 0.84
C ASP A 17 2.47 6.73 0.26
N GLU A 18 3.51 7.19 -0.46
CA GLU A 18 3.49 8.46 -1.18
C GLU A 18 2.46 8.45 -2.32
N ALA A 19 2.37 7.34 -3.08
CA ALA A 19 1.36 7.17 -4.13
C ALA A 19 -0.07 7.24 -3.59
N ILE A 20 -0.34 6.56 -2.46
CA ILE A 20 -1.66 6.59 -1.81
C ILE A 20 -2.04 8.02 -1.43
N ILE A 21 -1.16 8.73 -0.74
CA ILE A 21 -1.46 10.10 -0.28
C ILE A 21 -1.60 11.06 -1.46
N ALA A 22 -0.74 10.98 -2.47
CA ALA A 22 -0.84 11.81 -3.66
C ALA A 22 -2.21 11.64 -4.36
N CYS A 23 -2.66 10.40 -4.52
CA CYS A 23 -3.96 10.10 -5.11
C CYS A 23 -5.14 10.53 -4.22
N ALA A 24 -5.04 10.36 -2.89
CA ALA A 24 -6.07 10.82 -1.98
C ALA A 24 -6.19 12.35 -1.94
N VAL A 25 -5.06 13.07 -1.97
CA VAL A 25 -5.04 14.54 -2.09
C VAL A 25 -5.66 14.99 -3.40
N LYS A 26 -5.32 14.35 -4.52
CA LYS A 26 -5.90 14.65 -5.83
C LYS A 26 -7.41 14.43 -5.81
N MET A 27 -7.86 13.26 -5.36
CA MET A 27 -9.28 12.91 -5.23
C MET A 27 -10.06 13.95 -4.43
N LEU A 28 -9.55 14.35 -3.27
CA LEU A 28 -10.24 15.34 -2.42
C LEU A 28 -10.29 16.72 -3.07
N LYS A 29 -9.20 17.19 -3.71
CA LYS A 29 -9.17 18.47 -4.42
C LYS A 29 -10.15 18.51 -5.59
N GLU A 30 -10.32 17.40 -6.32
CA GLU A 30 -11.26 17.26 -7.42
C GLU A 30 -12.72 17.19 -6.96
N SER A 31 -12.96 16.55 -5.80
CA SER A 31 -14.31 16.32 -5.28
C SER A 31 -14.83 17.48 -4.43
N LEU A 32 -13.97 18.24 -3.77
CA LEU A 32 -14.30 19.29 -2.80
C LEU A 32 -13.61 20.61 -3.19
N PRO A 33 -14.25 21.45 -4.04
CA PRO A 33 -13.66 22.72 -4.45
C PRO A 33 -13.31 23.62 -3.25
N GLY A 34 -12.07 24.10 -3.21
CA GLY A 34 -11.57 24.96 -2.14
C GLY A 34 -11.22 24.24 -0.83
N VAL A 35 -11.10 22.90 -0.83
CA VAL A 35 -10.63 22.16 0.32
C VAL A 35 -9.17 22.51 0.66
N GLU A 36 -8.90 22.83 1.92
CA GLU A 36 -7.55 22.98 2.46
C GLU A 36 -7.09 21.64 3.04
N ILE A 37 -6.06 21.05 2.48
CA ILE A 37 -5.54 19.74 2.91
C ILE A 37 -4.23 19.93 3.65
N THR A 38 -4.12 19.29 4.80
CA THR A 38 -2.88 19.15 5.57
C THR A 38 -2.55 17.66 5.66
N VAL A 39 -1.28 17.30 5.59
CA VAL A 39 -0.81 15.92 5.69
C VAL A 39 0.12 15.76 6.88
N ALA A 40 -0.13 14.76 7.71
CA ALA A 40 0.80 14.34 8.76
C ALA A 40 1.96 13.56 8.13
N THR A 41 3.21 14.00 8.34
CA THR A 41 4.40 13.45 7.68
C THR A 41 5.62 13.45 8.59
N ALA A 42 6.56 12.50 8.36
CA ALA A 42 7.88 12.51 8.97
C ALA A 42 8.83 13.51 8.30
N ASP A 43 8.64 13.79 7.01
CA ASP A 43 9.43 14.71 6.23
C ASP A 43 8.54 15.71 5.47
N PRO A 44 8.48 16.99 5.93
CA PRO A 44 7.73 18.03 5.24
C PRO A 44 8.17 18.25 3.78
N GLY A 45 9.44 17.99 3.44
CA GLY A 45 9.96 18.11 2.08
C GLY A 45 9.30 17.14 1.11
N THR A 46 9.06 15.91 1.54
CA THR A 46 8.32 14.89 0.76
C THR A 46 6.88 15.34 0.50
N ALA A 47 6.19 15.85 1.51
CA ALA A 47 4.81 16.33 1.38
C ALA A 47 4.70 17.66 0.62
N GLY A 48 5.76 18.47 0.59
CA GLY A 48 5.79 19.75 -0.14
C GLY A 48 5.52 19.60 -1.65
N ARG A 49 5.89 18.47 -2.23
CA ARG A 49 5.59 18.16 -3.64
C ARG A 49 4.09 18.06 -3.94
N LEU A 50 3.26 17.80 -2.94
CA LEU A 50 1.81 17.69 -3.07
C LEU A 50 1.09 19.05 -3.06
N GLY A 51 1.80 20.14 -2.76
CA GLY A 51 1.22 21.47 -2.66
C GLY A 51 0.12 21.55 -1.58
N VAL A 52 0.37 20.96 -0.40
CA VAL A 52 -0.55 20.92 0.74
C VAL A 52 0.16 21.36 2.02
N GLY A 53 -0.61 21.68 3.06
CA GLY A 53 -0.06 21.91 4.40
C GLY A 53 0.54 20.66 5.01
N THR A 54 1.46 20.81 5.98
CA THR A 54 2.11 19.69 6.65
C THR A 54 2.08 19.81 8.17
N VAL A 55 1.98 18.67 8.85
CA VAL A 55 2.13 18.53 10.29
C VAL A 55 3.14 17.44 10.58
N HIS A 56 4.18 17.79 11.37
CA HIS A 56 5.22 16.84 11.78
C HIS A 56 4.86 16.21 13.13
N ALA A 57 3.78 15.42 13.17
CA ALA A 57 3.29 14.82 14.42
C ALA A 57 2.41 13.59 14.11
N PHE A 58 3.00 12.40 13.87
CA PHE A 58 2.20 11.22 13.54
C PHE A 58 2.68 9.88 14.12
N GLY A 59 3.73 9.88 14.95
CA GLY A 59 4.15 8.73 15.76
C GLY A 59 4.99 7.67 15.03
N PHE A 60 5.40 7.89 13.78
CA PHE A 60 6.27 6.99 13.01
C PHE A 60 7.72 7.50 12.94
N ALA A 61 8.69 6.60 12.75
CA ALA A 61 10.08 6.92 12.47
C ALA A 61 10.71 7.95 13.43
N GLY A 62 10.33 7.92 14.72
CA GLY A 62 10.81 8.88 15.71
C GLY A 62 10.13 10.25 15.67
N THR A 63 9.18 10.47 14.77
CA THR A 63 8.36 11.67 14.73
C THR A 63 7.46 11.74 15.97
N PRO A 64 7.45 12.86 16.73
CA PRO A 64 6.67 12.96 17.95
C PRO A 64 5.18 12.86 17.69
N PHE A 65 4.48 12.13 18.56
CA PHE A 65 3.02 12.10 18.56
C PHE A 65 2.43 13.36 19.23
N GLY A 66 3.23 14.02 20.06
CA GLY A 66 2.86 15.27 20.72
C GLY A 66 2.58 16.38 19.70
N GLY A 67 1.57 17.22 19.99
CA GLY A 67 1.11 18.28 19.09
C GLY A 67 0.03 17.85 18.09
N PHE A 68 -0.21 16.56 17.86
CA PHE A 68 -1.27 16.10 16.97
C PHE A 68 -2.67 16.56 17.42
N ALA A 69 -2.97 16.43 18.72
CA ALA A 69 -4.26 16.84 19.26
C ALA A 69 -4.52 18.36 19.12
N GLU A 70 -3.48 19.18 19.13
CA GLU A 70 -3.58 20.62 18.85
C GLU A 70 -3.75 20.87 17.35
N ALA A 71 -2.98 20.16 16.53
CA ALA A 71 -3.07 20.29 15.08
C ALA A 71 -4.45 19.88 14.56
N VAL A 72 -4.99 18.74 15.00
CA VAL A 72 -6.28 18.23 14.53
C VAL A 72 -7.45 19.16 14.87
N ARG A 73 -7.42 19.88 16.00
CA ARG A 73 -8.46 20.88 16.37
C ARG A 73 -8.58 22.05 15.40
N ARG A 74 -7.59 22.26 14.53
CA ARG A 74 -7.60 23.32 13.51
C ARG A 74 -8.22 22.84 12.20
N HIS A 75 -8.72 21.60 12.16
CA HIS A 75 -9.29 20.95 10.98
C HIS A 75 -10.73 20.52 11.23
N ASP A 76 -11.52 20.52 10.18
CA ASP A 76 -12.94 20.14 10.22
C ASP A 76 -13.12 18.61 10.16
N ALA A 77 -12.09 17.87 9.68
CA ALA A 77 -12.10 16.42 9.64
C ALA A 77 -10.67 15.83 9.73
N TYR A 78 -10.57 14.64 10.31
CA TYR A 78 -9.37 13.80 10.27
C TYR A 78 -9.65 12.51 9.50
N VAL A 79 -8.77 12.16 8.57
CA VAL A 79 -8.87 10.95 7.76
C VAL A 79 -7.63 10.09 7.97
N TRP A 80 -7.82 8.88 8.52
CA TRP A 80 -6.80 7.84 8.45
C TRP A 80 -6.81 7.26 7.03
N CYS A 81 -5.74 7.52 6.27
CA CYS A 81 -5.70 7.27 4.84
C CYS A 81 -4.68 6.18 4.48
N GLY A 82 -5.17 5.08 3.92
CA GLY A 82 -4.36 4.09 3.21
C GLY A 82 -3.45 3.20 4.04
N ALA A 83 -2.51 2.54 3.38
CA ALA A 83 -1.58 1.52 3.86
C ALA A 83 -2.27 0.25 4.43
N THR A 84 -1.47 -0.65 5.01
CA THR A 84 -1.98 -1.87 5.71
C THR A 84 -2.04 -1.60 7.23
N GLY A 85 -2.49 -0.41 7.60
CA GLY A 85 -2.38 0.13 8.94
C GLY A 85 -3.07 -0.70 10.02
N LEU A 86 -4.17 -1.40 9.69
CA LEU A 86 -4.93 -2.22 10.64
C LEU A 86 -4.20 -3.51 11.07
N SER A 87 -3.22 -4.00 10.31
CA SER A 87 -2.42 -5.16 10.67
C SER A 87 -0.95 -4.85 10.92
N ASP A 88 -0.38 -3.88 10.18
CA ASP A 88 1.05 -3.57 10.29
C ASP A 88 1.35 -2.66 11.50
N TYR A 89 0.55 -1.61 11.74
CA TYR A 89 0.75 -0.60 12.79
C TYR A 89 -0.56 -0.12 13.42
N PRO A 90 -1.45 -1.02 13.89
CA PRO A 90 -2.80 -0.64 14.29
C PRO A 90 -2.86 0.36 15.43
N ASP A 91 -1.94 0.26 16.39
CA ASP A 91 -1.93 1.17 17.54
C ASP A 91 -1.73 2.62 17.10
N VAL A 92 -0.87 2.91 16.11
CA VAL A 92 -0.62 4.29 15.64
C VAL A 92 -1.88 4.90 15.02
N GLY A 93 -2.51 4.22 14.05
CA GLY A 93 -3.72 4.72 13.41
C GLY A 93 -4.89 4.87 14.38
N LEU A 94 -5.07 3.90 15.28
CA LEU A 94 -6.12 3.95 16.30
C LEU A 94 -5.87 5.05 17.36
N ASP A 95 -4.60 5.34 17.73
CA ASP A 95 -4.26 6.42 18.64
C ASP A 95 -4.57 7.80 18.02
N LEU A 96 -4.29 7.97 16.71
CA LEU A 96 -4.61 9.20 15.99
C LEU A 96 -6.13 9.41 15.88
N LEU A 97 -6.89 8.34 15.55
CA LEU A 97 -8.36 8.41 15.57
C LEU A 97 -8.90 8.75 16.95
N GLU A 98 -8.42 8.09 18.01
CA GLU A 98 -8.87 8.33 19.38
C GLU A 98 -8.54 9.75 19.84
N ALA A 99 -7.37 10.30 19.47
CA ALA A 99 -6.98 11.68 19.75
C ALA A 99 -7.85 12.70 19.02
N ALA A 100 -8.19 12.45 17.74
CA ALA A 100 -9.08 13.31 16.97
C ALA A 100 -10.51 13.28 17.53
N GLN A 101 -11.03 12.09 17.86
CA GLN A 101 -12.33 11.91 18.51
C GLN A 101 -12.40 12.57 19.90
N GLY A 102 -11.28 12.57 20.63
CA GLY A 102 -11.16 13.27 21.93
C GLY A 102 -11.07 14.79 21.79
N ALA A 103 -10.81 15.30 20.61
CA ALA A 103 -10.83 16.71 20.25
C ALA A 103 -12.17 17.15 19.60
N ASP A 104 -13.16 16.26 19.56
CA ASP A 104 -14.47 16.43 18.92
C ASP A 104 -14.39 16.71 17.40
N VAL A 105 -13.32 16.22 16.75
CA VAL A 105 -13.15 16.34 15.29
C VAL A 105 -13.71 15.07 14.61
N PRO A 106 -14.60 15.21 13.59
CA PRO A 106 -15.09 14.11 12.78
C PRO A 106 -13.96 13.26 12.21
N THR A 107 -14.07 11.93 12.34
CA THR A 107 -13.02 11.00 11.94
C THR A 107 -13.49 10.04 10.87
N TYR A 108 -12.59 9.71 9.95
CA TYR A 108 -12.83 8.82 8.83
C TYR A 108 -11.68 7.84 8.64
N VAL A 109 -11.97 6.69 8.03
CA VAL A 109 -10.96 5.73 7.57
C VAL A 109 -11.17 5.51 6.08
N TRP A 110 -10.12 5.76 5.27
CA TRP A 110 -10.19 5.69 3.82
C TRP A 110 -9.07 4.82 3.23
N GLY A 111 -9.46 3.77 2.50
CA GLY A 111 -8.51 2.92 1.75
C GLY A 111 -7.53 2.12 2.60
N VAL A 112 -7.76 2.02 3.91
CA VAL A 112 -6.88 1.27 4.82
C VAL A 112 -7.07 -0.23 4.60
N GLY A 113 -5.96 -0.98 4.58
CA GLY A 113 -5.96 -2.43 4.45
C GLY A 113 -5.74 -3.15 5.78
N MET A 114 -6.16 -4.41 5.82
CA MET A 114 -5.85 -5.37 6.87
C MET A 114 -5.38 -6.68 6.24
N ASP A 115 -4.19 -7.15 6.63
CA ASP A 115 -3.61 -8.42 6.17
C ASP A 115 -4.07 -9.55 7.10
N ASP A 116 -4.05 -10.79 6.64
CA ASP A 116 -4.38 -11.99 7.42
C ASP A 116 -3.36 -12.25 8.54
N GLU A 117 -2.11 -11.85 8.33
CA GLU A 117 -1.07 -11.90 9.34
C GLU A 117 -0.85 -10.53 9.98
N LEU A 118 -1.19 -10.43 11.27
CA LEU A 118 -0.82 -9.28 12.08
C LEU A 118 0.69 -9.20 12.23
N ASN A 119 1.26 -7.99 12.18
CA ASN A 119 2.70 -7.77 12.24
C ASN A 119 3.32 -8.47 13.47
N PRO A 120 4.18 -9.48 13.27
CA PRO A 120 4.71 -10.27 14.36
C PRO A 120 5.50 -9.43 15.38
N VAL A 121 6.07 -8.30 14.99
CA VAL A 121 6.78 -7.39 15.92
C VAL A 121 5.88 -6.92 17.06
N PHE A 122 4.59 -6.73 16.81
CA PHE A 122 3.62 -6.26 17.82
C PHE A 122 2.74 -7.36 18.40
N PHE A 123 2.55 -8.47 17.68
CA PHE A 123 1.56 -9.49 18.02
C PHE A 123 2.15 -10.85 18.40
N ARG A 124 3.48 -10.97 18.41
CA ARG A 124 4.18 -12.15 18.95
C ARG A 124 5.04 -11.79 20.16
N ALA A 125 5.32 -12.78 20.99
CA ALA A 125 6.30 -12.64 22.06
C ALA A 125 7.72 -12.72 21.48
N HIS A 126 8.63 -11.85 21.91
CA HIS A 126 10.01 -11.80 21.44
C HIS A 126 11.04 -11.86 22.56
N GLY A 127 12.27 -12.23 22.21
CA GLY A 127 13.45 -12.23 23.09
C GLY A 127 13.22 -12.96 24.42
N ASN A 128 13.72 -12.37 25.51
CA ASN A 128 13.63 -12.96 26.85
C ASN A 128 12.18 -13.17 27.32
N ARG A 129 11.24 -12.32 26.88
CA ARG A 129 9.81 -12.50 27.18
C ARG A 129 9.26 -13.77 26.55
N ARG A 130 9.63 -14.09 25.30
CA ARG A 130 9.21 -15.35 24.65
C ARG A 130 9.77 -16.56 25.37
N LEU A 131 11.04 -16.53 25.78
CA LEU A 131 11.67 -17.61 26.54
C LEU A 131 10.93 -17.86 27.84
N LEU A 132 10.68 -16.80 28.64
CA LEU A 132 9.95 -16.92 29.92
C LEU A 132 8.53 -17.48 29.71
N LEU A 133 7.78 -16.91 28.75
CA LEU A 133 6.42 -17.38 28.46
C LEU A 133 6.41 -18.81 27.91
N SER A 134 7.45 -19.21 27.17
CA SER A 134 7.60 -20.60 26.68
C SER A 134 7.82 -21.58 27.82
N CYS A 135 8.70 -21.24 28.76
CA CYS A 135 8.92 -22.07 29.97
C CYS A 135 7.64 -22.26 30.79
N LEU A 136 6.73 -21.30 30.76
CA LEU A 136 5.45 -21.33 31.49
C LEU A 136 4.28 -21.87 30.64
N GLY A 137 4.49 -22.22 29.35
CA GLY A 137 3.42 -22.64 28.44
C GLY A 137 2.43 -21.51 28.09
N LEU A 138 2.80 -20.23 28.29
CA LEU A 138 1.91 -19.08 28.22
C LEU A 138 2.01 -18.26 26.92
N VAL A 139 2.85 -18.65 25.94
CA VAL A 139 3.05 -17.89 24.68
C VAL A 139 1.72 -17.67 23.96
N GLY A 140 0.96 -18.73 23.70
CA GLY A 140 -0.32 -18.63 22.99
C GLY A 140 -1.38 -17.82 23.75
N TRP A 141 -1.37 -17.87 25.08
CA TRP A 141 -2.25 -17.01 25.90
C TRP A 141 -1.89 -15.53 25.76
N TYR A 142 -0.59 -15.20 25.79
CA TYR A 142 -0.11 -13.84 25.65
C TYR A 142 -0.45 -13.26 24.27
N GLU A 143 -0.19 -14.02 23.20
CA GLU A 143 -0.50 -13.58 21.82
C GLU A 143 -2.02 -13.41 21.59
N ARG A 144 -2.86 -14.31 22.15
CA ARG A 144 -4.31 -14.10 22.14
C ARG A 144 -4.73 -12.83 22.89
N ARG A 145 -4.06 -12.50 24.00
CA ARG A 145 -4.32 -11.26 24.75
C ARG A 145 -4.00 -10.00 23.93
N LEU A 146 -2.91 -10.01 23.13
CA LEU A 146 -2.57 -8.92 22.23
C LEU A 146 -3.65 -8.73 21.15
N ARG A 147 -4.11 -9.83 20.53
CA ARG A 147 -5.22 -9.79 19.56
C ARG A 147 -6.54 -9.30 20.19
N ALA A 148 -6.85 -9.76 21.40
CA ALA A 148 -8.04 -9.30 22.12
C ALA A 148 -7.96 -7.82 22.52
N ARG A 149 -6.74 -7.28 22.74
CA ARG A 149 -6.53 -5.83 22.93
C ARG A 149 -6.86 -5.08 21.66
N LEU A 150 -6.37 -5.52 20.50
CA LEU A 150 -6.70 -4.93 19.21
C LEU A 150 -8.21 -4.92 18.99
N ALA A 151 -8.87 -6.08 19.13
CA ALA A 151 -10.31 -6.20 18.94
C ALA A 151 -11.11 -5.23 19.82
N ARG A 152 -10.73 -5.09 21.10
CA ARG A 152 -11.38 -4.12 22.00
C ARG A 152 -11.18 -2.67 21.55
N ARG A 153 -9.98 -2.31 21.06
CA ARG A 153 -9.71 -0.96 20.55
C ARG A 153 -10.52 -0.69 19.28
N VAL A 154 -10.52 -1.62 18.34
CA VAL A 154 -11.31 -1.56 17.10
C VAL A 154 -12.78 -1.35 17.41
N SER A 155 -13.36 -2.19 18.28
CA SER A 155 -14.79 -2.11 18.68
C SER A 155 -15.15 -0.82 19.44
N LYS A 156 -14.17 -0.16 20.05
CA LYS A 156 -14.39 1.13 20.77
C LYS A 156 -14.28 2.34 19.83
N ILE A 157 -13.31 2.33 18.92
CA ILE A 157 -12.88 3.53 18.16
C ILE A 157 -13.61 3.61 16.81
N LEU A 158 -13.64 2.52 16.03
CA LEU A 158 -14.19 2.57 14.67
C LEU A 158 -15.69 2.88 14.60
N PRO A 159 -16.56 2.42 15.53
CA PRO A 159 -17.99 2.82 15.53
C PRO A 159 -18.23 4.32 15.72
N ARG A 160 -17.24 5.06 16.21
CA ARG A 160 -17.30 6.52 16.38
C ARG A 160 -16.83 7.28 15.13
N CYS A 161 -16.25 6.60 14.15
CA CYS A 161 -15.94 7.20 12.86
C CYS A 161 -17.22 7.48 12.07
N LYS A 162 -17.29 8.59 11.36
CA LYS A 162 -18.40 8.95 10.46
C LYS A 162 -18.48 8.00 9.25
N GLY A 163 -17.34 7.40 8.86
CA GLY A 163 -17.29 6.36 7.85
C GLY A 163 -15.97 5.59 7.86
N VAL A 164 -16.05 4.33 7.47
CA VAL A 164 -14.91 3.42 7.35
C VAL A 164 -15.01 2.73 6.00
N TRP A 165 -14.13 3.10 5.06
CA TRP A 165 -13.99 2.48 3.74
C TRP A 165 -12.63 1.81 3.67
N LEU A 166 -12.61 0.50 3.51
CA LEU A 166 -11.41 -0.31 3.42
C LEU A 166 -11.00 -0.54 1.97
N ARG A 167 -9.73 -0.84 1.76
CA ARG A 167 -9.12 -1.02 0.46
C ARG A 167 -9.71 -2.18 -0.35
N ASP A 168 -10.06 -3.28 0.30
CA ASP A 168 -10.48 -4.52 -0.33
C ASP A 168 -11.51 -5.29 0.54
N PRO A 169 -12.30 -6.21 -0.06
CA PRO A 169 -13.30 -7.00 0.67
C PRO A 169 -12.67 -7.89 1.74
N GLU A 170 -11.46 -8.38 1.52
CA GLU A 170 -10.73 -9.25 2.43
C GLU A 170 -10.36 -8.49 3.71
N SER A 171 -9.88 -7.24 3.57
CA SER A 171 -9.67 -6.35 4.71
C SER A 171 -10.94 -6.12 5.52
N ALA A 172 -12.10 -5.95 4.86
CA ALA A 172 -13.37 -5.79 5.54
C ALA A 172 -13.79 -7.08 6.28
N ALA A 173 -13.60 -8.24 5.67
CA ALA A 173 -13.86 -9.54 6.29
C ALA A 173 -12.95 -9.79 7.50
N MET A 174 -11.66 -9.45 7.40
CA MET A 174 -10.71 -9.57 8.51
C MET A 174 -11.06 -8.62 9.66
N LEU A 175 -11.45 -7.38 9.35
CA LEU A 175 -11.86 -6.41 10.35
C LEU A 175 -13.15 -6.84 11.06
N ALA A 176 -14.11 -7.43 10.35
CA ALA A 176 -15.33 -7.99 10.94
C ALA A 176 -15.02 -9.07 11.98
N GLN A 177 -14.01 -9.93 11.74
CA GLN A 177 -13.53 -10.92 12.70
C GLN A 177 -12.87 -10.30 13.94
N THR A 178 -12.41 -9.04 13.85
CA THR A 178 -11.86 -8.29 14.99
C THR A 178 -12.90 -7.45 15.74
N GLY A 179 -14.18 -7.58 15.37
CA GLY A 179 -15.31 -6.98 16.10
C GLY A 179 -15.90 -5.70 15.50
N PHE A 180 -15.61 -5.37 14.23
CA PHE A 180 -16.25 -4.26 13.53
C PHE A 180 -16.68 -4.65 12.10
N ALA A 181 -17.99 -4.89 11.94
CA ALA A 181 -18.60 -5.28 10.67
C ALA A 181 -19.19 -4.10 9.87
N GLY A 182 -19.04 -2.87 10.35
CA GLY A 182 -19.60 -1.65 9.72
C GLY A 182 -18.73 -1.05 8.60
N ALA A 183 -17.66 -1.72 8.18
CA ALA A 183 -16.80 -1.22 7.13
C ALA A 183 -17.40 -1.42 5.74
N LYS A 184 -17.32 -0.38 4.91
CA LYS A 184 -17.60 -0.41 3.48
C LYS A 184 -16.31 -0.73 2.71
N VAL A 185 -16.41 -1.08 1.44
CA VAL A 185 -15.27 -1.41 0.60
C VAL A 185 -15.10 -0.37 -0.49
N ALA A 186 -13.92 0.24 -0.52
CA ALA A 186 -13.45 1.11 -1.61
C ALA A 186 -12.46 0.35 -2.51
N ALA A 187 -11.42 1.02 -2.95
CA ALA A 187 -10.22 0.45 -3.54
C ALA A 187 -8.98 1.17 -2.98
N ASP A 188 -7.78 0.68 -3.32
CA ASP A 188 -6.54 1.38 -3.02
C ASP A 188 -6.48 2.69 -3.83
N SER A 189 -6.25 3.83 -3.17
CA SER A 189 -6.20 5.11 -3.88
C SER A 189 -5.10 5.16 -4.97
N ALA A 190 -4.04 4.37 -4.82
CA ALA A 190 -2.96 4.29 -5.79
C ALA A 190 -3.39 3.76 -7.18
N ILE A 191 -4.59 3.19 -7.33
CA ILE A 191 -5.14 2.84 -8.66
C ILE A 191 -5.34 4.07 -9.57
N LEU A 192 -5.41 5.27 -9.01
CA LEU A 192 -5.54 6.52 -9.77
C LEU A 192 -4.20 7.05 -10.31
N MET A 193 -3.07 6.51 -9.85
CA MET A 193 -1.74 7.00 -10.22
C MET A 193 -1.39 6.65 -11.67
N GLY A 194 -1.04 7.64 -12.47
CA GLY A 194 -0.55 7.44 -13.84
C GLY A 194 -1.62 7.11 -14.89
N VAL A 195 -2.88 6.93 -14.50
CA VAL A 195 -3.98 6.53 -15.41
C VAL A 195 -4.24 7.55 -16.51
N GLU A 196 -4.04 8.84 -16.24
CA GLU A 196 -4.23 9.90 -17.25
C GLU A 196 -3.21 9.81 -18.38
N LYS A 197 -1.93 9.58 -18.05
CA LYS A 197 -0.88 9.37 -19.05
C LYS A 197 -1.11 8.11 -19.88
N TRP A 198 -1.71 7.08 -19.28
CA TRP A 198 -2.13 5.87 -20.00
C TRP A 198 -3.24 6.18 -21.00
N LYS A 199 -4.31 6.87 -20.57
CA LYS A 199 -5.45 7.24 -21.42
C LYS A 199 -5.09 8.21 -22.54
N SER A 200 -4.10 9.07 -22.35
CA SER A 200 -3.63 10.03 -23.36
C SER A 200 -2.78 9.39 -24.46
N GLY A 201 -2.46 8.09 -24.38
CA GLY A 201 -1.58 7.42 -25.33
C GLY A 201 -0.09 7.80 -25.18
N GLU A 202 0.29 8.58 -24.18
CA GLU A 202 1.71 8.91 -23.93
C GLU A 202 2.53 7.66 -23.60
N VAL A 203 1.89 6.66 -22.94
CA VAL A 203 2.52 5.37 -22.64
C VAL A 203 2.74 4.54 -23.91
N GLU A 204 1.90 4.68 -24.93
CA GLU A 204 2.13 4.02 -26.23
C GLU A 204 3.39 4.55 -26.93
N LYS A 205 3.72 5.85 -26.74
CA LYS A 205 5.00 6.40 -27.22
C LYS A 205 6.21 5.78 -26.52
N TRP A 206 6.07 5.37 -25.27
CA TRP A 206 7.13 4.61 -24.56
C TRP A 206 7.25 3.17 -25.05
N LYS A 207 6.15 2.59 -25.52
CA LYS A 207 6.10 1.22 -26.09
C LYS A 207 6.48 1.15 -27.56
N SER A 208 6.30 2.23 -28.34
CA SER A 208 6.55 2.29 -29.78
C SER A 208 8.00 2.62 -30.17
N GLY A 209 8.86 2.96 -29.21
CA GLY A 209 10.31 3.07 -29.40
C GLY A 209 10.89 1.70 -29.72
N GLU A 210 11.50 1.56 -30.91
CA GLU A 210 12.13 0.41 -31.52
C GLU A 210 12.58 -0.70 -30.58
N LYS A 211 12.05 -1.90 -30.79
CA LYS A 211 12.25 -3.15 -30.06
C LYS A 211 11.73 -3.12 -28.62
N TRP A 212 10.65 -3.84 -28.38
CA TRP A 212 10.36 -4.41 -27.07
C TRP A 212 11.63 -5.14 -26.59
N ASN A 213 12.48 -4.41 -25.87
CA ASN A 213 13.56 -5.03 -25.15
C ASN A 213 12.88 -5.85 -24.06
N SER A 214 12.89 -7.17 -24.24
CA SER A 214 12.42 -8.12 -23.23
C SER A 214 13.05 -7.72 -21.89
N GLN A 215 12.25 -7.08 -21.01
CA GLN A 215 12.74 -6.49 -19.76
C GLN A 215 11.85 -6.90 -18.59
N LEU A 216 12.47 -7.52 -17.59
CA LEU A 216 11.86 -7.81 -16.29
C LEU A 216 12.12 -6.65 -15.33
N GLY A 217 11.05 -6.02 -14.79
CA GLY A 217 11.12 -5.17 -13.61
C GLY A 217 11.05 -6.00 -12.34
N LEU A 218 12.00 -5.83 -11.43
CA LEU A 218 12.12 -6.64 -10.21
C LEU A 218 12.12 -5.77 -8.96
N CYS A 219 11.33 -6.15 -7.94
CA CYS A 219 11.45 -5.63 -6.59
C CYS A 219 11.13 -6.70 -5.55
N ILE A 220 12.14 -7.12 -4.81
CA ILE A 220 11.97 -7.99 -3.65
C ILE A 220 12.28 -7.19 -2.38
N SER A 221 11.34 -7.16 -1.45
CA SER A 221 11.46 -6.39 -0.22
C SER A 221 12.32 -7.08 0.82
N THR A 222 13.19 -6.30 1.49
CA THR A 222 14.02 -6.75 2.60
C THR A 222 13.33 -6.74 3.96
N GLN A 223 12.11 -6.24 4.08
CA GLN A 223 11.40 -6.23 5.38
C GLN A 223 11.16 -7.63 5.96
N ARG A 224 11.12 -8.65 5.09
CA ARG A 224 11.20 -10.06 5.46
C ARG A 224 12.29 -10.69 4.58
N GLN A 225 13.25 -11.36 5.20
CA GLN A 225 14.34 -12.01 4.46
C GLN A 225 13.77 -13.04 3.49
N VAL A 226 14.27 -13.01 2.27
CA VAL A 226 14.05 -14.09 1.30
C VAL A 226 14.80 -15.32 1.80
N ALA A 227 14.11 -16.44 1.96
CA ALA A 227 14.71 -17.65 2.53
C ALA A 227 15.77 -18.27 1.58
N ASP A 228 15.54 -18.17 0.25
CA ASP A 228 16.42 -18.73 -0.76
C ASP A 228 16.94 -17.63 -1.70
N LEU A 229 18.03 -16.97 -1.31
CA LEU A 229 18.71 -15.97 -2.14
C LEU A 229 19.45 -16.59 -3.34
N GLU A 230 19.94 -17.81 -3.23
CA GLU A 230 20.64 -18.48 -4.33
C GLU A 230 19.65 -18.88 -5.43
N GLY A 231 18.46 -19.35 -5.07
CA GLY A 231 17.38 -19.58 -6.03
C GLY A 231 16.95 -18.29 -6.74
N LEU A 232 16.82 -17.18 -6.01
CA LEU A 232 16.54 -15.87 -6.61
C LEU A 232 17.64 -15.43 -7.58
N LYS A 233 18.92 -15.62 -7.26
CA LYS A 233 20.05 -15.34 -8.17
C LYS A 233 20.00 -16.24 -9.41
N ALA A 234 19.68 -17.53 -9.23
CA ALA A 234 19.54 -18.47 -10.32
C ALA A 234 18.39 -18.07 -11.27
N MET A 235 17.25 -17.65 -10.75
CA MET A 235 16.13 -17.09 -11.53
C MET A 235 16.58 -15.87 -12.35
N ILE A 236 17.27 -14.90 -11.74
CA ILE A 236 17.80 -13.71 -12.41
C ILE A 236 18.76 -14.13 -13.54
N ALA A 237 19.65 -15.10 -13.30
CA ALA A 237 20.59 -15.60 -14.28
C ALA A 237 19.89 -16.30 -15.46
N ALA A 238 18.86 -17.11 -15.20
CA ALA A 238 18.05 -17.76 -16.23
C ALA A 238 17.33 -16.74 -17.12
N VAL A 239 16.76 -15.70 -16.53
CA VAL A 239 16.12 -14.61 -17.31
C VAL A 239 17.15 -13.88 -18.17
N ARG A 240 18.32 -13.55 -17.65
CA ARG A 240 19.40 -12.92 -18.44
C ARG A 240 19.92 -13.82 -19.56
N ALA A 241 20.03 -15.13 -19.33
CA ALA A 241 20.46 -16.09 -20.33
C ALA A 241 19.50 -16.19 -21.53
N SER A 242 18.25 -15.81 -21.37
CA SER A 242 17.28 -15.71 -22.47
C SER A 242 17.47 -14.45 -23.35
N GLY A 243 18.41 -13.57 -23.00
CA GLY A 243 18.63 -12.27 -23.65
C GLY A 243 17.80 -11.14 -23.09
N ALA A 244 16.98 -11.37 -22.06
CA ALA A 244 16.18 -10.35 -21.41
C ALA A 244 17.03 -9.52 -20.42
N ARG A 245 16.69 -8.22 -20.29
CA ARG A 245 17.25 -7.37 -19.23
C ARG A 245 16.49 -7.61 -17.92
N VAL A 246 17.21 -7.53 -16.80
CA VAL A 246 16.62 -7.50 -15.46
C VAL A 246 17.00 -6.19 -14.79
N VAL A 247 16.00 -5.40 -14.44
CA VAL A 247 16.17 -4.07 -13.84
C VAL A 247 15.42 -3.98 -12.50
N GLY A 248 15.99 -3.25 -11.55
CA GLY A 248 15.40 -3.02 -10.24
C GLY A 248 14.44 -1.83 -10.26
N ILE A 249 13.28 -1.98 -9.62
CA ILE A 249 12.32 -0.90 -9.39
C ILE A 249 12.04 -0.85 -7.88
N PRO A 250 12.95 -0.28 -7.08
CA PRO A 250 12.83 -0.26 -5.63
C PRO A 250 11.64 0.61 -5.19
N MET A 251 10.82 0.08 -4.27
CA MET A 251 9.73 0.82 -3.61
C MET A 251 10.16 1.45 -2.28
N ASN A 252 11.33 1.11 -1.81
CA ASN A 252 12.04 1.80 -0.74
C ASN A 252 13.49 2.00 -1.15
N PRO A 253 13.92 3.24 -1.42
CA PRO A 253 15.27 3.54 -1.92
C PRO A 253 16.39 3.08 -0.99
N LYS A 254 16.14 3.07 0.33
CA LYS A 254 17.16 2.72 1.34
C LYS A 254 17.31 1.22 1.57
N THR A 255 16.26 0.44 1.34
CA THR A 255 16.26 -0.99 1.69
C THR A 255 16.16 -1.90 0.46
N ASP A 256 15.17 -1.68 -0.41
CA ASP A 256 14.95 -2.55 -1.57
C ASP A 256 16.08 -2.37 -2.60
N ARG A 257 16.56 -1.14 -2.81
CA ARG A 257 17.68 -0.83 -3.70
C ARG A 257 18.94 -1.61 -3.31
N VAL A 258 19.28 -1.60 -2.03
CA VAL A 258 20.47 -2.30 -1.51
C VAL A 258 20.42 -3.79 -1.83
N LEU A 259 19.27 -4.44 -1.67
CA LEU A 259 19.13 -5.86 -2.04
C LEU A 259 19.27 -6.05 -3.56
N MET A 260 18.60 -5.25 -4.39
CA MET A 260 18.67 -5.39 -5.86
C MET A 260 20.12 -5.24 -6.35
N GLU A 261 20.81 -4.21 -5.89
CA GLU A 261 22.21 -3.96 -6.23
C GLU A 261 23.13 -5.11 -5.76
N SER A 262 22.88 -5.69 -4.57
CA SER A 262 23.64 -6.86 -4.09
C SER A 262 23.43 -8.12 -4.95
N LEU A 263 22.34 -8.18 -5.70
CA LEU A 263 22.03 -9.22 -6.69
C LEU A 263 22.57 -8.87 -8.09
N GLY A 264 23.31 -7.77 -8.22
CA GLY A 264 23.82 -7.28 -9.51
C GLY A 264 22.72 -6.76 -10.43
N VAL A 265 21.58 -6.30 -9.88
CA VAL A 265 20.46 -5.73 -10.62
C VAL A 265 20.53 -4.21 -10.59
N GLU A 266 20.67 -3.58 -11.77
CA GLU A 266 20.66 -2.13 -11.94
C GLU A 266 19.28 -1.57 -11.60
N CYS A 267 19.22 -0.55 -10.74
CA CYS A 267 17.97 0.13 -10.37
C CYS A 267 17.73 1.33 -11.29
N ILE A 268 16.61 1.34 -12.00
CA ILE A 268 16.28 2.35 -13.02
C ILE A 268 15.21 3.36 -12.55
N ALA A 269 14.46 3.07 -11.49
CA ALA A 269 13.44 3.98 -10.99
C ALA A 269 14.03 5.08 -10.11
N GLY A 270 13.48 6.29 -10.24
CA GLY A 270 13.65 7.36 -9.26
C GLY A 270 12.82 7.13 -8.00
N ASP A 271 12.88 8.09 -7.08
CA ASP A 271 12.32 7.97 -5.73
C ASP A 271 10.90 8.59 -5.61
N THR A 272 10.15 8.62 -6.72
CA THR A 272 8.76 9.13 -6.75
C THR A 272 7.80 8.12 -7.37
N PRO A 273 6.50 8.17 -7.03
CA PRO A 273 5.50 7.29 -7.63
C PRO A 273 5.46 7.38 -9.16
N GLU A 274 5.60 8.59 -9.71
CA GLU A 274 5.60 8.84 -11.15
C GLU A 274 6.80 8.17 -11.84
N ALA A 275 7.99 8.30 -11.26
CA ALA A 275 9.20 7.66 -11.76
C ALA A 275 9.11 6.12 -11.71
N VAL A 276 8.43 5.57 -10.69
CA VAL A 276 8.15 4.13 -10.62
C VAL A 276 7.18 3.71 -11.72
N CYS A 277 6.12 4.48 -11.99
CA CYS A 277 5.22 4.24 -13.12
C CYS A 277 5.96 4.24 -14.46
N GLU A 278 6.84 5.23 -14.67
CA GLU A 278 7.65 5.36 -15.89
C GLU A 278 8.62 4.18 -16.07
N ALA A 279 9.27 3.74 -15.00
CA ALA A 279 10.14 2.56 -15.01
C ALA A 279 9.35 1.27 -15.27
N ALA A 280 8.18 1.11 -14.63
CA ALA A 280 7.32 -0.05 -14.83
C ALA A 280 6.79 -0.12 -16.27
N ALA A 281 6.44 1.02 -16.88
CA ALA A 281 5.96 1.08 -18.26
C ALA A 281 7.01 0.64 -19.30
N GLN A 282 8.30 0.71 -18.96
CA GLN A 282 9.40 0.23 -19.80
C GLN A 282 9.61 -1.29 -19.71
N CYS A 283 8.92 -1.99 -18.80
CA CYS A 283 9.07 -3.41 -18.58
C CYS A 283 8.01 -4.22 -19.34
N SER A 284 8.40 -5.39 -19.83
CA SER A 284 7.47 -6.37 -20.42
C SER A 284 6.65 -7.08 -19.35
N VAL A 285 7.22 -7.25 -18.14
CA VAL A 285 6.59 -7.83 -16.96
C VAL A 285 7.25 -7.28 -15.70
N VAL A 286 6.50 -7.16 -14.62
CA VAL A 286 7.02 -6.81 -13.29
C VAL A 286 6.78 -7.96 -12.32
N LEU A 287 7.85 -8.40 -11.65
CA LEU A 287 7.82 -9.35 -10.54
C LEU A 287 8.10 -8.63 -9.23
N SER A 288 7.18 -8.70 -8.26
CA SER A 288 7.36 -7.96 -7.02
C SER A 288 6.79 -8.64 -5.78
N SER A 289 7.46 -8.44 -4.65
CA SER A 289 6.89 -8.69 -3.32
C SER A 289 6.33 -7.42 -2.66
N ARG A 290 6.35 -6.28 -3.36
CA ARG A 290 5.74 -5.01 -2.95
C ARG A 290 4.41 -4.80 -3.67
N LEU A 291 3.32 -4.71 -2.90
CA LEU A 291 1.97 -4.52 -3.45
C LEU A 291 1.88 -3.31 -4.37
N HIS A 292 2.34 -2.15 -3.91
CA HIS A 292 2.19 -0.91 -4.67
C HIS A 292 2.98 -0.89 -5.97
N LEU A 293 4.10 -1.63 -6.09
CA LEU A 293 4.73 -1.80 -7.40
C LEU A 293 3.83 -2.56 -8.37
N LEU A 294 3.11 -3.59 -7.90
CA LEU A 294 2.15 -4.31 -8.75
C LEU A 294 0.95 -3.42 -9.14
N ILE A 295 0.48 -2.56 -8.21
CA ILE A 295 -0.58 -1.59 -8.53
C ILE A 295 -0.10 -0.60 -9.60
N LEU A 296 1.05 0.04 -9.38
CA LEU A 296 1.60 1.04 -10.30
C LEU A 296 1.95 0.46 -11.67
N ALA A 297 2.48 -0.77 -11.72
CA ALA A 297 2.74 -1.48 -12.97
C ALA A 297 1.44 -1.81 -13.73
N ALA A 298 0.41 -2.30 -13.04
CA ALA A 298 -0.89 -2.56 -13.65
C ALA A 298 -1.57 -1.28 -14.15
N ASN A 299 -1.44 -0.14 -13.43
CA ASN A 299 -1.94 1.15 -13.86
C ASN A 299 -1.42 1.56 -15.24
N VAL A 300 -0.14 1.29 -15.53
CA VAL A 300 0.51 1.60 -16.79
C VAL A 300 0.46 0.45 -17.80
N GLY A 301 -0.36 -0.58 -17.53
CA GLY A 301 -0.62 -1.67 -18.45
C GLY A 301 0.48 -2.76 -18.49
N THR A 302 1.42 -2.77 -17.58
CA THR A 302 2.47 -3.79 -17.52
C THR A 302 1.97 -5.05 -16.82
N PRO A 303 2.16 -6.25 -17.39
CA PRO A 303 1.86 -7.52 -16.74
C PRO A 303 2.56 -7.67 -15.40
N ILE A 304 1.87 -8.28 -14.42
CA ILE A 304 2.34 -8.39 -13.04
C ILE A 304 2.42 -9.85 -12.58
N LEU A 305 3.48 -10.14 -11.82
CA LEU A 305 3.69 -11.40 -11.09
C LEU A 305 4.01 -11.06 -9.63
N GLY A 306 3.49 -11.82 -8.67
CA GLY A 306 3.62 -11.48 -7.26
C GLY A 306 4.27 -12.58 -6.42
N ILE A 307 5.20 -12.20 -5.55
CA ILE A 307 5.76 -13.06 -4.48
C ILE A 307 5.15 -12.64 -3.15
N ALA A 308 4.38 -13.54 -2.53
CA ALA A 308 3.62 -13.22 -1.34
C ALA A 308 4.50 -12.93 -0.11
N ARG A 309 4.08 -11.95 0.67
CA ARG A 309 4.59 -11.66 2.03
C ARG A 309 3.49 -11.73 3.08
N GLY A 310 2.27 -11.93 2.68
CA GLY A 310 1.01 -11.98 3.39
C GLY A 310 -0.11 -12.00 2.34
N SER A 311 -1.36 -11.94 2.75
CA SER A 311 -2.52 -12.08 1.86
C SER A 311 -2.72 -10.93 0.88
N LYS A 312 -2.22 -9.72 1.17
CA LYS A 312 -2.49 -8.52 0.37
C LYS A 312 -2.10 -8.61 -1.11
N LEU A 313 -1.02 -9.33 -1.45
CA LEU A 313 -0.64 -9.53 -2.85
C LEU A 313 -1.56 -10.53 -3.54
N ALA A 314 -1.92 -11.61 -2.85
CA ALA A 314 -2.88 -12.59 -3.36
C ALA A 314 -4.24 -11.92 -3.62
N ASN A 315 -4.73 -11.11 -2.69
CA ASN A 315 -5.98 -10.35 -2.81
C ASN A 315 -5.94 -9.38 -4.00
N TRP A 316 -4.82 -8.69 -4.22
CA TRP A 316 -4.66 -7.82 -5.37
C TRP A 316 -4.67 -8.61 -6.70
N LEU A 317 -3.87 -9.68 -6.80
CA LEU A 317 -3.78 -10.52 -8.00
C LEU A 317 -5.10 -11.21 -8.34
N ALA A 318 -5.91 -11.55 -7.34
CA ALA A 318 -7.23 -12.15 -7.53
C ALA A 318 -8.18 -11.25 -8.35
N ASN A 319 -8.04 -9.91 -8.31
CA ASN A 319 -8.81 -9.02 -9.19
C ASN A 319 -8.57 -9.30 -10.68
N PHE A 320 -7.42 -9.85 -11.03
CA PHE A 320 -7.00 -10.20 -12.38
C PHE A 320 -7.14 -11.70 -12.68
N GLY A 321 -7.77 -12.49 -11.78
CA GLY A 321 -7.84 -13.94 -11.89
C GLY A 321 -6.45 -14.62 -11.81
N ARG A 322 -5.48 -13.96 -11.15
CA ARG A 322 -4.10 -14.43 -11.01
C ARG A 322 -3.81 -14.84 -9.57
N THR A 323 -2.82 -15.71 -9.39
CA THR A 323 -2.33 -16.16 -8.08
C THR A 323 -0.90 -15.67 -7.86
N VAL A 324 -0.42 -15.76 -6.62
CA VAL A 324 1.00 -15.53 -6.32
C VAL A 324 1.86 -16.68 -6.85
N GLU A 325 3.09 -16.36 -7.21
CA GLU A 325 4.07 -17.32 -7.72
C GLU A 325 4.72 -18.16 -6.61
N GLY A 326 4.58 -17.72 -5.37
CA GLY A 326 5.13 -18.33 -4.16
C GLY A 326 5.22 -17.30 -3.04
N GLY A 327 5.75 -17.72 -1.89
CA GLY A 327 6.03 -16.85 -0.75
C GLY A 327 7.52 -16.49 -0.65
N VAL A 328 7.86 -15.40 0.04
CA VAL A 328 9.27 -15.02 0.28
C VAL A 328 10.06 -16.08 1.06
N TYR A 329 9.36 -17.02 1.73
CA TYR A 329 9.97 -18.08 2.53
C TYR A 329 10.00 -19.45 1.84
N ASP A 330 9.16 -19.67 0.84
CA ASP A 330 8.88 -20.98 0.22
C ASP A 330 8.68 -20.88 -1.28
N CYS A 331 9.51 -20.11 -1.97
CA CYS A 331 9.42 -19.86 -3.40
C CYS A 331 10.20 -20.92 -4.21
N ASP A 332 9.53 -21.53 -5.18
CA ASP A 332 10.20 -22.27 -6.25
C ASP A 332 10.66 -21.30 -7.35
N TRP A 333 11.88 -20.79 -7.19
CA TRP A 333 12.44 -19.82 -8.12
C TRP A 333 12.67 -20.36 -9.54
N GLY A 334 12.79 -21.68 -9.71
CA GLY A 334 12.84 -22.31 -11.04
C GLY A 334 11.52 -22.14 -11.77
N LYS A 335 10.42 -22.42 -11.09
CA LYS A 335 9.07 -22.24 -11.63
C LYS A 335 8.74 -20.78 -11.88
N VAL A 336 9.18 -19.88 -10.97
CA VAL A 336 9.04 -18.43 -11.19
C VAL A 336 9.78 -18.01 -12.46
N ALA A 337 11.00 -18.52 -12.69
CA ALA A 337 11.74 -18.24 -13.93
C ALA A 337 10.95 -18.64 -15.18
N GLU A 338 10.32 -19.82 -15.18
CA GLU A 338 9.49 -20.29 -16.30
C GLU A 338 8.31 -19.34 -16.57
N HIS A 339 7.59 -18.91 -15.53
CA HIS A 339 6.47 -17.98 -15.65
C HIS A 339 6.92 -16.58 -16.11
N VAL A 340 8.03 -16.07 -15.58
CA VAL A 340 8.63 -14.81 -16.05
C VAL A 340 9.00 -14.91 -17.52
N LEU A 341 9.68 -15.97 -17.94
CA LEU A 341 10.08 -16.19 -19.34
C LEU A 341 8.88 -16.35 -20.27
N ALA A 342 7.79 -16.93 -19.81
CA ALA A 342 6.55 -16.99 -20.56
C ALA A 342 5.94 -15.60 -20.74
N ALA A 343 5.83 -14.80 -19.66
CA ALA A 343 5.29 -13.45 -19.69
C ALA A 343 6.15 -12.47 -20.51
N LEU A 344 7.47 -12.69 -20.57
CA LEU A 344 8.39 -11.92 -21.42
C LEU A 344 8.18 -12.18 -22.91
N ARG A 345 7.73 -13.38 -23.28
CA ARG A 345 7.48 -13.77 -24.67
C ARG A 345 6.10 -13.37 -25.15
N ASP A 346 5.11 -13.48 -24.28
CA ASP A 346 3.72 -13.23 -24.63
C ASP A 346 2.96 -12.66 -23.42
N ARG A 347 2.24 -11.57 -23.65
CA ARG A 347 1.36 -10.94 -22.64
C ARG A 347 0.05 -11.71 -22.43
N GLY A 348 -0.27 -12.59 -23.38
CA GLY A 348 -1.53 -13.34 -23.38
C GLY A 348 -2.74 -12.41 -23.37
N ASP A 349 -3.69 -12.70 -22.49
CA ASP A 349 -4.94 -11.97 -22.30
C ASP A 349 -4.83 -10.76 -21.35
N TRP A 350 -3.62 -10.37 -20.95
CA TRP A 350 -3.40 -9.38 -19.88
C TRP A 350 -4.20 -8.08 -20.06
N ASP A 351 -4.20 -7.50 -21.25
CA ASP A 351 -4.86 -6.21 -21.46
C ASP A 351 -6.38 -6.32 -21.24
N ALA A 352 -7.04 -7.38 -21.72
CA ALA A 352 -8.46 -7.62 -21.51
C ALA A 352 -8.80 -7.91 -20.05
N VAL A 353 -7.98 -8.74 -19.38
CA VAL A 353 -8.15 -9.11 -17.97
C VAL A 353 -7.96 -7.88 -17.09
N ARG A 354 -6.93 -7.06 -17.36
CA ARG A 354 -6.66 -5.82 -16.66
C ARG A 354 -7.82 -4.84 -16.82
N ASP A 355 -8.28 -4.59 -18.03
CA ASP A 355 -9.35 -3.63 -18.29
C ASP A 355 -10.64 -4.03 -17.58
N ALA A 356 -11.00 -5.31 -17.59
CA ALA A 356 -12.13 -5.83 -16.85
C ALA A 356 -11.97 -5.69 -15.32
N ALA A 357 -10.75 -5.89 -14.79
CA ALA A 357 -10.46 -5.69 -13.37
C ALA A 357 -10.58 -4.21 -12.98
N TYR A 358 -10.00 -3.31 -13.79
CA TYR A 358 -10.07 -1.88 -13.52
C TYR A 358 -11.48 -1.31 -13.66
N ALA A 359 -12.31 -1.82 -14.56
CA ALA A 359 -13.71 -1.44 -14.62
C ALA A 359 -14.42 -1.67 -13.27
N ARG A 360 -14.25 -2.86 -12.67
CA ARG A 360 -14.82 -3.21 -11.35
C ARG A 360 -14.19 -2.40 -10.20
N LEU A 361 -12.88 -2.20 -10.23
CA LEU A 361 -12.16 -1.44 -9.20
C LEU A 361 -12.58 0.02 -9.21
N ASN A 362 -12.68 0.63 -10.39
CA ASN A 362 -13.09 2.02 -10.56
C ASN A 362 -14.56 2.23 -10.16
N GLU A 363 -15.49 1.36 -10.58
CA GLU A 363 -16.89 1.43 -10.16
C GLU A 363 -17.02 1.42 -8.63
N ARG A 364 -16.32 0.51 -7.99
CA ARG A 364 -16.31 0.41 -6.52
C ARG A 364 -15.67 1.62 -5.85
N PHE A 365 -14.57 2.12 -6.41
CA PHE A 365 -13.88 3.30 -5.91
C PHE A 365 -14.75 4.55 -6.02
N GLU A 366 -15.36 4.79 -7.18
CA GLU A 366 -16.21 5.96 -7.42
C GLU A 366 -17.43 5.98 -6.50
N LYS A 367 -18.12 4.84 -6.35
CA LYS A 367 -19.23 4.73 -5.40
C LYS A 367 -18.79 5.05 -3.96
N ALA A 368 -17.66 4.50 -3.54
CA ALA A 368 -17.15 4.77 -2.19
C ALA A 368 -16.73 6.23 -2.02
N ARG A 369 -16.12 6.84 -3.07
CA ARG A 369 -15.73 8.26 -3.11
C ARG A 369 -16.94 9.18 -2.95
N GLU A 370 -18.00 8.93 -3.70
CA GLU A 370 -19.24 9.71 -3.60
C GLU A 370 -19.80 9.69 -2.17
N GLU A 371 -19.95 8.51 -1.58
CA GLU A 371 -20.43 8.35 -0.21
C GLU A 371 -19.51 9.03 0.83
N PHE A 372 -18.19 8.96 0.63
CA PHE A 372 -17.20 9.56 1.51
C PHE A 372 -17.25 11.09 1.45
N VAL A 373 -17.30 11.66 0.23
CA VAL A 373 -17.38 13.10 0.00
C VAL A 373 -18.68 13.67 0.57
N GLU A 374 -19.84 13.03 0.29
CA GLU A 374 -21.12 13.41 0.85
C GLU A 374 -21.09 13.44 2.39
N SER A 375 -20.45 12.44 3.01
CA SER A 375 -20.30 12.40 4.47
C SER A 375 -19.43 13.52 5.02
N LEU A 376 -18.38 13.95 4.28
CA LEU A 376 -17.55 15.10 4.64
C LEU A 376 -18.33 16.42 4.55
N GLU A 377 -19.12 16.60 3.48
CA GLU A 377 -19.91 17.83 3.26
C GLU A 377 -21.02 18.00 4.30
N LEU A 378 -21.70 16.90 4.67
CA LEU A 378 -22.73 16.90 5.71
C LEU A 378 -22.19 17.40 7.07
N GLU A 379 -21.00 16.93 7.47
CA GLU A 379 -20.38 17.35 8.72
C GLU A 379 -19.91 18.82 8.66
N ALA A 380 -19.37 19.27 7.52
CA ALA A 380 -18.99 20.67 7.34
C ALA A 380 -20.19 21.63 7.40
N GLY A 381 -21.35 21.21 6.89
CA GLY A 381 -22.59 21.99 6.94
C GLY A 381 -23.22 22.09 8.33
N HIS A 382 -22.89 21.18 9.27
CA HIS A 382 -23.37 21.24 10.66
C HIS A 382 -22.47 22.07 11.58
N ALA A 383 -21.26 22.42 11.14
CA ALA A 383 -20.29 23.20 11.91
C ALA A 383 -20.35 24.72 11.66
N GLY A 384 -21.17 25.18 10.71
CA GLY A 384 -21.41 26.59 10.37
C GLY A 384 -22.74 27.07 10.95
#